data_a006ab73481f7cee8ec68c18e765ab82
#
_entry.id   a006ab73481f7cee8ec68c18e765ab82
#
_cell.length_a   1.000
_cell.length_b   1.000
_cell.length_c   1.000
_cell.angle_alpha   90.00
_cell.angle_beta   90.00
_cell.angle_gamma   90.00
#
_symmetry.space_group_name_H-M   'P 1'
#
loop_
_entity.id
_entity.type
_entity.pdbx_description
1 polymer ?
#
loop_
_entity_poly.entity_id
_entity_poly.type
_entity_poly.pdbx_seq_one_letter_code
_entity_poly.pdbx_strand_id
1 'polypeptide(L)'
;MTSTAIQTTTEQTPLPTFTPRADIVAIESGYQVEVELPGVPSENLTVELEQGVLSLRGQTSETARIEPIAYERSFRLSDDVEGERIQAELKNGLLTLTLPKAERALPRQIPVELN
;
A
#
# COMPACT_ATOMS: atom_id res chain seq x y z
N MET A 1 1.67 -38.01 -16.81
CA MET A 1 1.75 -37.63 -16.38
C MET A 1 1.88 -36.46 -16.02
N THR A 2 1.94 -35.96 -15.27
CA THR A 2 2.29 -35.05 -14.69
C THR A 2 2.57 -33.80 -15.20
N SER A 3 2.90 -33.63 -16.11
CA SER A 3 3.41 -32.45 -16.59
C SER A 3 2.42 -31.41 -16.89
N THR A 4 1.21 -31.74 -16.91
CA THR A 4 0.24 -30.85 -17.34
C THR A 4 0.10 -29.63 -16.51
N ALA A 5 0.07 -29.76 -15.26
CA ALA A 5 -0.13 -28.62 -14.41
C ALA A 5 1.01 -27.63 -14.51
N ILE A 6 2.15 -28.15 -14.77
CA ILE A 6 3.30 -27.33 -14.89
C ILE A 6 3.23 -26.42 -16.07
N GLN A 7 2.71 -26.92 -17.12
CA GLN A 7 2.65 -26.14 -18.32
C GLN A 7 1.78 -24.94 -18.17
N THR A 8 0.73 -25.07 -17.44
CA THR A 8 -0.15 -23.96 -17.23
C THR A 8 0.56 -22.80 -16.60
N THR A 9 1.39 -23.09 -15.63
CA THR A 9 2.10 -22.06 -14.95
C THR A 9 3.12 -21.38 -15.82
N THR A 10 3.84 -22.17 -16.58
CA THR A 10 4.91 -21.60 -17.36
C THR A 10 4.42 -20.75 -18.52
N GLU A 11 3.18 -20.91 -18.87
CA GLU A 11 2.67 -20.14 -19.98
C GLU A 11 2.16 -18.78 -19.60
N GLN A 12 2.10 -18.51 -18.33
CA GLN A 12 1.63 -17.21 -17.91
C GLN A 12 2.69 -16.16 -18.13
N THR A 13 2.30 -15.11 -18.78
CA THR A 13 3.18 -14.00 -19.04
C THR A 13 3.00 -12.97 -17.95
N PRO A 14 4.07 -12.51 -17.32
CA PRO A 14 3.94 -11.48 -16.30
C PRO A 14 3.35 -10.21 -16.90
N LEU A 15 2.54 -9.53 -16.15
CA LEU A 15 1.98 -8.27 -16.58
C LEU A 15 3.05 -7.18 -16.55
N PRO A 16 2.97 -6.22 -17.46
CA PRO A 16 3.81 -5.04 -17.31
C PRO A 16 3.55 -4.41 -15.95
N THR A 17 4.63 -4.10 -15.24
CA THR A 17 4.54 -3.61 -13.88
C THR A 17 5.16 -2.24 -13.79
N PHE A 18 4.45 -1.32 -13.18
CA PHE A 18 4.87 0.06 -13.05
C PHE A 18 4.89 0.47 -11.59
N THR A 19 5.72 1.45 -11.27
CA THR A 19 5.73 2.04 -9.94
C THR A 19 4.75 3.21 -9.95
N PRO A 20 3.72 3.17 -9.13
CA PRO A 20 2.73 4.23 -9.14
C PRO A 20 3.26 5.48 -8.45
N ARG A 21 2.70 6.61 -8.82
CA ARG A 21 3.02 7.87 -8.20
C ARG A 21 2.46 7.90 -6.79
N ALA A 22 3.20 8.44 -5.85
CA ALA A 22 2.78 8.51 -4.47
C ALA A 22 3.26 9.79 -3.82
N ASP A 23 2.44 10.34 -2.92
CA ASP A 23 2.78 11.51 -2.13
C ASP A 23 2.66 11.13 -0.66
N ILE A 24 3.63 11.57 0.14
CA ILE A 24 3.62 11.33 1.57
C ILE A 24 3.57 12.66 2.29
N VAL A 25 2.60 12.81 3.17
CA VAL A 25 2.38 14.04 3.91
C VAL A 25 2.37 13.73 5.39
N ALA A 26 3.10 14.50 6.17
CA ALA A 26 3.03 14.38 7.62
C ALA A 26 1.77 15.07 8.09
N ILE A 27 1.03 14.41 8.96
CA ILE A 27 -0.17 14.97 9.58
C ILE A 27 0.03 14.90 11.08
N GLU A 28 -0.87 15.53 11.81
CA GLU A 28 -0.70 15.63 13.26
C GLU A 28 -0.58 14.25 13.92
N SER A 29 -1.38 13.31 13.49
CA SER A 29 -1.42 11.99 14.12
C SER A 29 -0.49 10.98 13.47
N GLY A 30 0.25 11.36 12.46
CA GLY A 30 1.13 10.42 11.79
C GLY A 30 1.44 10.85 10.37
N TYR A 31 1.19 9.95 9.42
CA TYR A 31 1.47 10.22 8.01
C TYR A 31 0.27 9.82 7.16
N GLN A 32 0.15 10.45 6.03
CA GLN A 32 -0.84 10.05 5.04
C GLN A 32 -0.13 9.85 3.71
N VAL A 33 -0.38 8.72 3.08
CA VAL A 33 0.24 8.39 1.80
C VAL A 33 -0.87 8.28 0.77
N GLU A 34 -0.72 8.99 -0.33
CA GLU A 34 -1.68 8.91 -1.42
C GLU A 34 -0.98 8.28 -2.62
N VAL A 35 -1.55 7.20 -3.15
CA VAL A 35 -0.96 6.46 -4.25
C VAL A 35 -1.97 6.43 -5.40
N GLU A 36 -1.50 6.82 -6.57
CA GLU A 36 -2.36 6.84 -7.75
C GLU A 36 -2.38 5.46 -8.40
N LEU A 37 -3.55 4.84 -8.42
CA LEU A 37 -3.73 3.50 -8.98
C LEU A 37 -4.89 3.51 -9.97
N PRO A 38 -4.77 4.26 -11.05
CA PRO A 38 -5.89 4.39 -11.99
C PRO A 38 -6.26 3.04 -12.60
N GLY A 39 -7.53 2.75 -12.62
CA GLY A 39 -8.02 1.52 -13.22
C GLY A 39 -7.94 0.29 -12.34
N VAL A 40 -7.49 0.43 -11.10
CA VAL A 40 -7.37 -0.72 -10.18
C VAL A 40 -8.63 -0.78 -9.31
N PRO A 41 -9.42 -1.85 -9.42
CA PRO A 41 -10.56 -2.02 -8.51
C PRO A 41 -10.07 -2.58 -7.18
N SER A 42 -10.86 -2.40 -6.14
CA SER A 42 -10.45 -2.81 -4.80
C SER A 42 -10.18 -4.31 -4.70
N GLU A 43 -10.90 -5.12 -5.44
CA GLU A 43 -10.69 -6.57 -5.38
C GLU A 43 -9.37 -7.00 -6.00
N ASN A 44 -8.73 -6.10 -6.76
CA ASN A 44 -7.42 -6.39 -7.36
C ASN A 44 -6.28 -5.70 -6.64
N LEU A 45 -6.54 -5.17 -5.45
CA LEU A 45 -5.51 -4.45 -4.69
C LEU A 45 -5.17 -5.22 -3.42
N THR A 46 -3.88 -5.42 -3.19
CA THR A 46 -3.38 -6.04 -1.98
C THR A 46 -2.43 -5.08 -1.30
N VAL A 47 -2.62 -4.87 -0.01
CA VAL A 47 -1.75 -4.03 0.80
C VAL A 47 -1.32 -4.86 2.00
N GLU A 48 -0.03 -4.99 2.20
CA GLU A 48 0.50 -5.83 3.28
C GLU A 48 1.59 -5.11 4.04
N LEU A 49 1.66 -5.37 5.34
CA LEU A 49 2.73 -4.84 6.17
C LEU A 49 3.48 -6.01 6.76
N GLU A 50 4.78 -6.06 6.50
CA GLU A 50 5.62 -7.12 7.03
C GLU A 50 6.97 -6.55 7.40
N GLN A 51 7.36 -6.73 8.66
CA GLN A 51 8.67 -6.30 9.14
C GLN A 51 8.99 -4.84 8.80
N GLY A 52 8.00 -3.98 8.98
CA GLY A 52 8.20 -2.55 8.77
C GLY A 52 8.15 -2.11 7.33
N VAL A 53 7.84 -3.01 6.41
CA VAL A 53 7.71 -2.65 5.00
C VAL A 53 6.26 -2.78 4.58
N LEU A 54 5.70 -1.69 4.10
CA LEU A 54 4.34 -1.66 3.61
C LEU A 54 4.41 -1.83 2.10
N SER A 55 3.82 -2.90 1.60
CA SER A 55 3.87 -3.23 0.18
C SER A 55 2.47 -3.19 -0.40
N LEU A 56 2.36 -2.65 -1.59
CA LEU A 56 1.09 -2.69 -2.29
C LEU A 56 1.29 -3.22 -3.69
N ARG A 57 0.27 -3.90 -4.17
CA ARG A 57 0.25 -4.41 -5.52
C ARG A 57 -1.17 -4.31 -6.02
N GLY A 58 -1.34 -3.68 -7.17
CA GLY A 58 -2.65 -3.52 -7.78
C GLY A 58 -2.59 -3.92 -9.24
N GLN A 59 -3.73 -4.36 -9.75
CA GLN A 59 -3.81 -4.77 -11.13
C GLN A 59 -5.05 -4.16 -11.75
N THR A 60 -4.91 -3.56 -12.92
CA THR A 60 -6.06 -2.99 -13.61
C THR A 60 -6.94 -4.12 -14.14
N SER A 61 -8.20 -3.76 -14.40
CA SER A 61 -9.13 -4.74 -14.95
C SER A 61 -8.83 -4.95 -16.43
N GLU A 62 -9.00 -6.18 -16.86
CA GLU A 62 -8.87 -6.50 -18.27
C GLU A 62 -10.11 -6.07 -19.00
N THR A 63 -9.97 -5.44 -20.14
CA THR A 63 -11.10 -5.08 -20.99
C THR A 63 -10.85 -5.60 -22.38
N ALA A 64 -11.86 -5.50 -23.24
CA ALA A 64 -11.73 -5.99 -24.59
C ALA A 64 -10.67 -5.26 -25.40
N ARG A 65 -10.32 -4.05 -25.00
CA ARG A 65 -9.38 -3.24 -25.75
C ARG A 65 -8.07 -2.96 -25.04
N ILE A 66 -8.04 -3.12 -23.74
CA ILE A 66 -6.89 -2.74 -22.94
C ILE A 66 -6.45 -3.94 -22.12
N GLU A 67 -5.19 -4.31 -22.28
CA GLU A 67 -4.64 -5.39 -21.48
C GLU A 67 -4.32 -4.89 -20.08
N PRO A 68 -4.42 -5.74 -19.09
CA PRO A 68 -4.17 -5.30 -17.72
C PRO A 68 -2.71 -5.00 -17.48
N ILE A 69 -2.46 -4.09 -16.58
CA ILE A 69 -1.12 -3.81 -16.08
C ILE A 69 -1.13 -3.91 -14.58
N ALA A 70 0.05 -4.00 -13.99
CA ALA A 70 0.19 -4.07 -12.54
C ALA A 70 0.97 -2.88 -12.03
N TYR A 71 0.64 -2.49 -10.80
CA TYR A 71 1.38 -1.48 -10.07
C TYR A 71 1.93 -2.12 -8.81
N GLU A 72 3.18 -1.80 -8.49
CA GLU A 72 3.80 -2.30 -7.27
C GLU A 72 4.61 -1.20 -6.62
N ARG A 73 4.50 -1.07 -5.32
CA ARG A 73 5.28 -0.11 -4.59
C ARG A 73 5.43 -0.55 -3.14
N SER A 74 6.59 -0.27 -2.54
CA SER A 74 6.84 -0.58 -1.15
C SER A 74 7.37 0.65 -0.45
N PHE A 75 7.02 0.78 0.81
CA PHE A 75 7.47 1.88 1.67
C PHE A 75 8.03 1.28 2.95
N ARG A 76 9.21 1.76 3.36
CA ARG A 76 9.72 1.35 4.66
C ARG A 76 9.18 2.34 5.68
N LEU A 77 8.50 1.84 6.67
CA LEU A 77 7.88 2.68 7.69
C LEU A 77 8.85 2.88 8.84
N SER A 78 8.76 4.05 9.47
CA SER A 78 9.56 4.29 10.66
C SER A 78 8.95 3.52 11.84
N ASP A 79 9.76 3.29 12.86
CA ASP A 79 9.35 2.51 14.01
C ASP A 79 8.23 3.15 14.80
N ASP A 80 7.97 4.44 14.59
CA ASP A 80 6.94 5.13 15.32
C ASP A 80 5.54 4.97 14.74
N VAL A 81 5.40 4.23 13.64
CA VAL A 81 4.08 3.99 13.05
C VAL A 81 3.42 2.81 13.75
N GLU A 82 2.14 2.98 14.12
CA GLU A 82 1.38 1.91 14.72
C GLU A 82 0.75 1.06 13.63
N GLY A 83 1.40 -0.07 13.31
CA GLY A 83 1.01 -0.88 12.15
C GLY A 83 -0.40 -1.44 12.22
N GLU A 84 -0.88 -1.74 13.43
CA GLU A 84 -2.20 -2.35 13.56
C GLU A 84 -3.33 -1.37 13.35
N ARG A 85 -3.01 -0.09 13.27
CA ARG A 85 -4.02 0.94 13.09
C ARG A 85 -3.96 1.59 11.72
N ILE A 86 -3.17 1.05 10.81
CA ILE A 86 -3.09 1.55 9.45
C ILE A 86 -4.43 1.34 8.76
N GLN A 87 -4.90 2.35 8.08
CA GLN A 87 -6.15 2.27 7.34
C GLN A 87 -5.90 2.57 5.87
N ALA A 88 -6.65 1.91 5.01
CA ALA A 88 -6.52 2.06 3.58
C ALA A 88 -7.89 2.30 2.96
N GLU A 89 -7.96 3.24 2.05
CA GLU A 89 -9.19 3.52 1.33
C GLU A 89 -8.85 3.74 -0.14
N LEU A 90 -9.54 3.02 -1.01
CA LEU A 90 -9.37 3.19 -2.45
C LEU A 90 -10.63 3.81 -3.01
N LYS A 91 -10.47 4.97 -3.63
CA LYS A 91 -11.61 5.68 -4.18
C LYS A 91 -11.20 6.34 -5.49
N ASN A 92 -11.92 6.02 -6.55
CA ASN A 92 -11.68 6.62 -7.87
C ASN A 92 -10.22 6.55 -8.30
N GLY A 93 -9.59 5.40 -8.06
CA GLY A 93 -8.21 5.20 -8.47
C GLY A 93 -7.17 5.82 -7.57
N LEU A 94 -7.59 6.38 -6.44
CA LEU A 94 -6.65 6.96 -5.50
C LEU A 94 -6.69 6.16 -4.19
N LEU A 95 -5.55 5.59 -3.82
CA LEU A 95 -5.42 4.87 -2.57
C LEU A 95 -4.87 5.83 -1.53
N THR A 96 -5.60 5.98 -0.43
CA THR A 96 -5.18 6.80 0.69
C THR A 96 -4.86 5.89 1.85
N LEU A 97 -3.63 5.95 2.31
CA LEU A 97 -3.18 5.18 3.46
C LEU A 97 -2.97 6.14 4.63
N THR A 98 -3.57 5.84 5.76
CA THR A 98 -3.37 6.61 6.96
C THR A 98 -2.50 5.81 7.91
N LEU A 99 -1.36 6.36 8.26
CA LEU A 99 -0.34 5.68 9.05
C LEU A 99 -0.19 6.39 10.38
N PRO A 100 -0.96 6.00 11.40
CA PRO A 100 -0.90 6.71 12.66
C PRO A 100 0.37 6.39 13.42
N LYS A 101 0.89 7.36 14.13
CA LYS A 101 2.02 7.13 15.01
C LYS A 101 1.55 6.45 16.28
N ALA A 102 2.39 5.62 16.86
CA ALA A 102 2.12 5.03 18.14
C ALA A 102 2.03 6.14 19.18
N GLU A 103 1.17 5.96 20.16
CA GLU A 103 0.99 6.98 21.18
C GLU A 103 2.30 7.35 21.85
N ARG A 104 3.16 6.41 22.08
CA ARG A 104 4.43 6.68 22.71
C ARG A 104 5.35 7.55 21.88
N ALA A 105 5.08 7.64 20.58
CA ALA A 105 5.90 8.42 19.67
C ALA A 105 5.36 9.82 19.43
N LEU A 106 4.17 10.11 19.96
CA LEU A 106 3.57 11.44 19.80
C LEU A 106 4.13 12.38 20.84
N PRO A 107 4.20 13.67 20.53
CA PRO A 107 4.63 14.65 21.52
C PRO A 107 3.73 14.60 22.75
N ARG A 108 4.33 14.68 23.90
CA ARG A 108 3.61 14.66 25.16
C ARG A 108 3.91 15.93 25.92
N GLN A 109 2.88 16.44 26.54
CA GLN A 109 3.03 17.60 27.39
C GLN A 109 3.43 17.13 28.78
N ILE A 110 4.48 17.68 29.30
CA ILE A 110 4.96 17.28 30.61
C ILE A 110 4.61 18.37 31.60
N PRO A 111 3.80 18.06 32.63
CA PRO A 111 3.45 19.08 33.61
C PRO A 111 4.69 19.46 34.40
N VAL A 112 4.81 20.75 34.67
CA VAL A 112 5.94 21.26 35.42
C VAL A 112 5.46 21.68 36.77
N GLU A 113 6.10 21.13 37.82
CA GLU A 113 5.75 21.50 39.17
C GLU A 113 6.66 22.62 39.63
N LEU A 114 6.06 23.56 40.33
CA LEU A 114 6.79 24.67 40.91
C LEU A 114 7.05 24.40 42.39
N ASN A 115 8.26 24.55 42.81
CA ASN A 115 8.60 24.37 44.22
C ASN A 115 8.89 25.66 44.87
#